data_d82b4a35b3123e034ec5ece95d959ca2
#
_entry.id   d82b4a35b3123e034ec5ece95d959ca2
#
_cell.length_a   1.000
_cell.length_b   1.000
_cell.length_c   1.000
_cell.angle_alpha   90.00
_cell.angle_beta   90.00
_cell.angle_gamma   90.00
#
_symmetry.space_group_name_H-M   'P 1'
#
loop_
_entity.id
_entity.type
_entity.pdbx_description
1 polymer ?
#
loop_
_entity_poly.entity_id
_entity_poly.type
_entity_poly.pdbx_seq_one_letter_code
_entity_poly.pdbx_strand_id
1 'polypeptide(L)'
;TKVPRFAFEKFKGSSNTLSTAMKSVGESMAIGRSFEESFQKALRSLEIGICGWECDSLADFKNENDLQNGLRNPTSERILIVKKAMQLGKNNSYIQELTNIDLWFIQKLRNIFNFENGFLKGKELNELDRDLMLHSKQLGFSDQQIAQLTNSDFFEVRKYRKDLNVIPIFKTVDTCAAEF
;
A
#
# COMPACT_ATOMS: atom_id res chain seq x y z
N THR A 1 -3.21 11.87 -1.38
CA THR A 1 -2.45 11.23 -0.29
C THR A 1 -1.02 11.69 -0.30
N LYS A 2 -0.48 12.07 0.85
CA LYS A 2 0.94 12.39 1.06
C LYS A 2 1.53 11.36 2.00
N VAL A 3 2.70 10.81 1.65
CA VAL A 3 3.42 9.82 2.46
C VAL A 3 4.86 10.30 2.63
N PRO A 4 5.36 10.44 3.87
CA PRO A 4 6.72 10.88 4.12
C PRO A 4 7.74 9.79 3.75
N ARG A 5 8.90 10.21 3.25
CA ARG A 5 10.09 9.38 3.06
C ARG A 5 11.00 9.53 4.27
N PHE A 6 11.28 8.43 4.94
CA PHE A 6 12.26 8.37 6.02
C PHE A 6 13.55 7.71 5.50
N ALA A 7 14.69 8.11 6.02
CA ALA A 7 16.01 7.62 5.65
C ALA A 7 16.85 7.30 6.90
N PHE A 8 16.24 6.58 7.87
CA PHE A 8 16.91 6.21 9.11
C PHE A 8 18.17 5.38 8.86
N GLU A 9 18.24 4.67 7.75
CA GLU A 9 19.42 3.92 7.31
C GLU A 9 20.66 4.81 7.11
N LYS A 10 20.46 6.09 6.82
CA LYS A 10 21.54 7.08 6.61
C LYS A 10 21.96 7.80 7.90
N PHE A 11 21.14 7.76 8.94
CA PHE A 11 21.35 8.50 10.19
C PHE A 11 21.57 7.54 11.36
N LYS A 12 22.78 7.02 11.47
CA LYS A 12 23.14 6.09 12.55
C LYS A 12 22.90 6.71 13.94
N GLY A 13 22.22 5.97 14.81
CA GLY A 13 21.89 6.40 16.18
C GLY A 13 20.62 7.24 16.31
N SER A 14 19.93 7.57 15.22
CA SER A 14 18.62 8.22 15.30
C SER A 14 17.53 7.21 15.69
N SER A 15 16.62 7.66 16.57
CA SER A 15 15.42 6.87 16.90
C SER A 15 14.46 6.82 15.72
N ASN A 16 14.00 5.62 15.34
CA ASN A 16 13.00 5.43 14.30
C ASN A 16 11.55 5.64 14.81
N THR A 17 11.36 5.89 16.10
CA THR A 17 10.05 6.22 16.66
C THR A 17 9.66 7.63 16.22
N LEU A 18 8.51 7.76 15.58
CA LEU A 18 7.98 9.03 15.11
C LEU A 18 7.42 9.84 16.28
N SER A 19 7.59 11.14 16.24
CA SER A 19 7.17 12.09 17.26
C SER A 19 6.79 13.43 16.60
N THR A 20 6.64 14.48 17.38
CA THR A 20 6.42 15.85 16.87
C THR A 20 7.65 16.45 16.16
N ALA A 21 8.84 15.86 16.35
CA ALA A 21 10.03 16.29 15.62
C ALA A 21 10.00 15.78 14.17
N MET A 22 10.39 16.63 13.23
CA MET A 22 10.49 16.26 11.81
C MET A 22 11.63 15.26 11.61
N LYS A 23 11.31 14.08 11.07
CA LYS A 23 12.28 13.02 10.77
C LYS A 23 12.28 12.58 9.31
N SER A 24 11.35 13.09 8.52
CA SER A 24 11.27 12.81 7.08
C SER A 24 12.33 13.63 6.33
N VAL A 25 12.85 13.06 5.26
CA VAL A 25 13.81 13.70 4.33
C VAL A 25 13.12 14.21 3.06
N GLY A 26 11.85 13.94 2.91
CA GLY A 26 11.02 14.31 1.79
C GLY A 26 9.66 13.63 1.90
N GLU A 27 8.86 13.76 0.86
CA GLU A 27 7.53 13.17 0.81
C GLU A 27 7.15 12.85 -0.64
N SER A 28 6.29 11.84 -0.78
CA SER A 28 5.62 11.54 -2.03
C SER A 28 4.18 12.04 -1.93
N MET A 29 3.68 12.65 -3.00
CA MET A 29 2.27 13.01 -3.12
C MET A 29 1.66 12.30 -4.31
N ALA A 30 0.52 11.65 -4.10
CA ALA A 30 -0.21 10.97 -5.15
C ALA A 30 -1.68 11.37 -5.15
N ILE A 31 -2.22 11.51 -6.35
CA ILE A 31 -3.62 11.83 -6.59
C ILE A 31 -4.29 10.62 -7.23
N GLY A 32 -5.47 10.29 -6.75
CA GLY A 32 -6.31 9.21 -7.25
C GLY A 32 -7.78 9.53 -7.06
N ARG A 33 -8.66 8.71 -7.61
CA ARG A 33 -10.12 8.84 -7.44
C ARG A 33 -10.62 8.23 -6.14
N SER A 34 -9.79 7.38 -5.53
CA SER A 34 -10.06 6.76 -4.24
C SER A 34 -8.83 6.88 -3.35
N PHE A 35 -9.04 6.69 -2.04
CA PHE A 35 -7.92 6.59 -1.10
C PHE A 35 -7.02 5.41 -1.44
N GLU A 36 -7.61 4.26 -1.74
CA GLU A 36 -6.89 3.03 -2.09
C GLU A 36 -5.92 3.27 -3.26
N GLU A 37 -6.40 3.91 -4.34
CA GLU A 37 -5.58 4.24 -5.50
C GLU A 37 -4.44 5.19 -5.14
N SER A 38 -4.75 6.31 -4.51
CA SER A 38 -3.75 7.33 -4.17
C SER A 38 -2.73 6.83 -3.16
N PHE A 39 -3.15 6.01 -2.20
CA PHE A 39 -2.28 5.43 -1.18
C PHE A 39 -1.25 4.47 -1.79
N GLN A 40 -1.67 3.53 -2.61
CA GLN A 40 -0.75 2.60 -3.29
C GLN A 40 0.20 3.32 -4.24
N LYS A 41 -0.29 4.34 -4.97
CA LYS A 41 0.55 5.21 -5.80
C LYS A 41 1.62 5.94 -4.98
N ALA A 42 1.23 6.52 -3.84
CA ALA A 42 2.16 7.24 -2.96
C ALA A 42 3.25 6.31 -2.41
N LEU A 43 2.90 5.11 -1.98
CA LEU A 43 3.86 4.14 -1.45
C LEU A 43 4.92 3.75 -2.48
N ARG A 44 4.52 3.37 -3.71
CA ARG A 44 5.51 2.99 -4.73
C ARG A 44 6.37 4.17 -5.20
N SER A 45 5.87 5.41 -5.07
CA SER A 45 6.63 6.62 -5.41
C SER A 45 7.68 7.00 -4.36
N LEU A 46 7.73 6.33 -3.21
CA LEU A 46 8.77 6.53 -2.20
C LEU A 46 10.13 5.95 -2.62
N GLU A 47 10.16 5.08 -3.63
CA GLU A 47 11.38 4.42 -4.12
C GLU A 47 12.15 3.69 -3.00
N ILE A 48 11.41 2.97 -2.17
CA ILE A 48 11.95 2.15 -1.06
C ILE A 48 11.93 0.64 -1.37
N GLY A 49 11.83 0.30 -2.66
CA GLY A 49 11.86 -1.10 -3.11
C GLY A 49 10.52 -1.83 -3.05
N ILE A 50 9.41 -1.12 -2.78
CA ILE A 50 8.05 -1.69 -2.77
C ILE A 50 7.26 -1.25 -4.00
N CYS A 51 6.42 -2.13 -4.52
CA CYS A 51 5.62 -1.89 -5.73
C CYS A 51 4.18 -1.44 -5.43
N GLY A 52 3.83 -1.35 -4.16
CA GLY A 52 2.54 -0.97 -3.61
C GLY A 52 2.52 -1.19 -2.10
N TRP A 53 1.37 -1.46 -1.53
CA TRP A 53 1.27 -1.76 -0.10
C TRP A 53 1.61 -3.24 0.15
N GLU A 54 2.87 -3.49 0.47
CA GLU A 54 3.47 -4.81 0.71
C GLU A 54 4.04 -4.87 2.13
N CYS A 55 4.23 -6.06 2.67
CA CYS A 55 4.85 -6.26 3.99
C CYS A 55 5.85 -7.42 4.03
N ASP A 56 6.24 -7.94 2.86
CA ASP A 56 7.13 -9.12 2.76
C ASP A 56 8.56 -8.80 3.22
N SER A 57 8.95 -7.52 3.21
CA SER A 57 10.24 -7.06 3.74
C SER A 57 10.30 -7.02 5.27
N LEU A 58 9.16 -7.12 5.95
CA LEU A 58 9.12 -7.12 7.41
C LEU A 58 9.51 -8.50 7.96
N ALA A 59 10.34 -8.50 9.00
CA ALA A 59 10.61 -9.70 9.77
C ALA A 59 9.32 -10.25 10.40
N ASP A 60 9.25 -11.56 10.56
CA ASP A 60 8.14 -12.19 11.24
C ASP A 60 8.14 -11.84 12.74
N PHE A 61 6.95 -11.62 13.26
CA PHE A 61 6.76 -11.40 14.69
C PHE A 61 6.89 -12.73 15.44
N LYS A 62 7.71 -12.73 16.49
CA LYS A 62 7.96 -13.93 17.29
C LYS A 62 6.75 -14.34 18.14
N ASN A 63 5.96 -13.37 18.52
CA ASN A 63 4.79 -13.56 19.39
C ASN A 63 3.81 -12.39 19.26
N GLU A 64 2.66 -12.52 19.91
CA GLU A 64 1.60 -11.50 19.93
C GLU A 64 2.07 -10.15 20.52
N ASN A 65 2.92 -10.17 21.55
CA ASN A 65 3.41 -8.94 22.17
C ASN A 65 4.27 -8.12 21.21
N ASP A 66 5.08 -8.79 20.40
CA ASP A 66 5.90 -8.11 19.39
C ASP A 66 5.02 -7.40 18.35
N LEU A 67 3.96 -8.07 17.88
CA LEU A 67 2.98 -7.47 16.99
C LEU A 67 2.29 -6.26 17.62
N GLN A 68 1.82 -6.40 18.88
CA GLN A 68 1.18 -5.31 19.60
C GLN A 68 2.12 -4.10 19.74
N ASN A 69 3.37 -4.35 20.11
CA ASN A 69 4.38 -3.30 20.24
C ASN A 69 4.64 -2.61 18.89
N GLY A 70 4.72 -3.36 17.80
CA GLY A 70 4.87 -2.81 16.46
C GLY A 70 3.68 -1.94 16.03
N LEU A 71 2.45 -2.30 16.41
CA LEU A 71 1.26 -1.51 16.13
C LEU A 71 1.18 -0.24 17.01
N ARG A 72 1.53 -0.34 18.29
CA ARG A 72 1.48 0.80 19.23
C ARG A 72 2.55 1.84 18.93
N ASN A 73 3.75 1.40 18.61
CA ASN A 73 4.87 2.32 18.38
C ASN A 73 4.81 2.95 16.98
N PRO A 74 4.73 4.28 16.86
CA PRO A 74 4.66 4.95 15.59
C PRO A 74 6.05 4.97 14.92
N THR A 75 6.33 3.96 14.11
CA THR A 75 7.55 3.89 13.29
C THR A 75 7.22 4.08 11.81
N SER A 76 8.23 4.28 10.97
CA SER A 76 8.07 4.34 9.51
C SER A 76 7.46 3.07 8.91
N GLU A 77 7.61 1.94 9.58
CA GLU A 77 7.12 0.63 9.13
C GLU A 77 5.70 0.29 9.62
N ARG A 78 5.15 1.09 10.55
CA ARG A 78 3.85 0.78 11.19
C ARG A 78 2.74 0.51 10.17
N ILE A 79 2.72 1.22 9.04
CA ILE A 79 1.70 1.00 8.01
C ILE A 79 1.83 -0.37 7.33
N LEU A 80 3.05 -0.92 7.25
CA LEU A 80 3.29 -2.27 6.76
C LEU A 80 2.93 -3.31 7.83
N ILE A 81 3.18 -3.00 9.10
CA ILE A 81 2.78 -3.83 10.26
C ILE A 81 1.26 -3.97 10.33
N VAL A 82 0.51 -2.94 9.97
CA VAL A 82 -0.95 -3.02 9.83
C VAL A 82 -1.36 -4.09 8.82
N LYS A 83 -0.69 -4.16 7.66
CA LYS A 83 -0.95 -5.24 6.68
C LYS A 83 -0.62 -6.62 7.26
N LYS A 84 0.53 -6.74 7.94
CA LYS A 84 0.93 -8.00 8.60
C LYS A 84 -0.09 -8.43 9.67
N ALA A 85 -0.63 -7.50 10.46
CA ALA A 85 -1.70 -7.78 11.41
C ALA A 85 -2.96 -8.33 10.71
N MET A 86 -3.32 -7.76 9.56
CA MET A 86 -4.42 -8.28 8.74
C MET A 86 -4.16 -9.69 8.22
N GLN A 87 -2.93 -10.00 7.79
CA GLN A 87 -2.53 -11.36 7.39
C GLN A 87 -2.63 -12.37 8.54
N LEU A 88 -2.37 -11.92 9.79
CA LEU A 88 -2.52 -12.71 11.01
C LEU A 88 -3.97 -12.77 11.53
N GLY A 89 -4.96 -12.36 10.71
CA GLY A 89 -6.38 -12.46 11.03
C GLY A 89 -6.91 -11.40 12.02
N LYS A 90 -6.12 -10.35 12.32
CA LYS A 90 -6.59 -9.30 13.26
C LYS A 90 -7.68 -8.45 12.60
N ASN A 91 -8.74 -8.16 13.34
CA ASN A 91 -9.86 -7.34 12.87
C ASN A 91 -9.55 -5.83 12.94
N ASN A 92 -10.43 -5.03 12.38
CA ASN A 92 -10.24 -3.58 12.30
C ASN A 92 -10.25 -2.90 13.67
N SER A 93 -11.11 -3.35 14.59
CA SER A 93 -11.19 -2.79 15.95
C SER A 93 -9.92 -3.05 16.75
N TYR A 94 -9.33 -4.24 16.64
CA TYR A 94 -8.05 -4.55 17.26
C TYR A 94 -6.92 -3.65 16.74
N ILE A 95 -6.86 -3.44 15.43
CA ILE A 95 -5.85 -2.56 14.81
C ILE A 95 -6.07 -1.12 15.27
N GLN A 96 -7.31 -0.63 15.29
CA GLN A 96 -7.64 0.72 15.74
C GLN A 96 -7.23 0.94 17.20
N GLU A 97 -7.58 0.02 18.09
CA GLU A 97 -7.28 0.12 19.53
C GLU A 97 -5.77 0.28 19.80
N LEU A 98 -4.94 -0.42 19.03
CA LEU A 98 -3.48 -0.38 19.21
C LEU A 98 -2.81 0.78 18.49
N THR A 99 -3.34 1.20 17.34
CA THR A 99 -2.69 2.22 16.49
C THR A 99 -3.25 3.61 16.67
N ASN A 100 -4.49 3.74 17.18
CA ASN A 100 -5.31 4.96 17.14
C ASN A 100 -5.52 5.53 15.72
N ILE A 101 -5.33 4.72 14.68
CA ILE A 101 -5.70 5.10 13.30
C ILE A 101 -7.21 5.02 13.17
N ASP A 102 -7.83 6.05 12.60
CA ASP A 102 -9.27 6.08 12.40
C ASP A 102 -9.77 4.87 11.59
N LEU A 103 -10.91 4.32 12.00
CA LEU A 103 -11.52 3.13 11.37
C LEU A 103 -11.75 3.29 9.87
N TRP A 104 -12.03 4.50 9.41
CA TRP A 104 -12.21 4.75 7.98
C TRP A 104 -10.96 4.40 7.18
N PHE A 105 -9.77 4.82 7.64
CA PHE A 105 -8.52 4.46 6.98
C PHE A 105 -8.23 2.97 7.06
N ILE A 106 -8.46 2.36 8.23
CA ILE A 106 -8.26 0.91 8.41
C ILE A 106 -9.19 0.13 7.47
N GLN A 107 -10.45 0.57 7.32
CA GLN A 107 -11.39 -0.06 6.37
C GLN A 107 -10.92 0.07 4.93
N LYS A 108 -10.39 1.21 4.52
CA LYS A 108 -9.82 1.42 3.19
C LYS A 108 -8.62 0.52 2.91
N LEU A 109 -7.75 0.37 3.89
CA LEU A 109 -6.63 -0.59 3.84
C LEU A 109 -7.14 -2.04 3.78
N ARG A 110 -8.19 -2.37 4.54
CA ARG A 110 -8.83 -3.68 4.51
C ARG A 110 -9.42 -4.00 3.13
N ASN A 111 -9.94 -3.02 2.41
CA ASN A 111 -10.44 -3.22 1.06
C ASN A 111 -9.32 -3.66 0.10
N ILE A 112 -8.15 -3.01 0.17
CA ILE A 112 -6.97 -3.41 -0.61
C ILE A 112 -6.56 -4.84 -0.25
N PHE A 113 -6.45 -5.14 1.06
CA PHE A 113 -6.05 -6.45 1.57
C PHE A 113 -7.00 -7.57 1.13
N ASN A 114 -8.31 -7.35 1.27
CA ASN A 114 -9.32 -8.34 0.88
C ASN A 114 -9.32 -8.57 -0.62
N PHE A 115 -9.18 -7.52 -1.42
CA PHE A 115 -9.12 -7.65 -2.87
C PHE A 115 -7.87 -8.43 -3.31
N GLU A 116 -6.71 -8.10 -2.74
CA GLU A 116 -5.46 -8.81 -3.01
C GLU A 116 -5.59 -10.32 -2.74
N ASN A 117 -6.08 -10.69 -1.55
CA ASN A 117 -6.14 -12.09 -1.14
C ASN A 117 -7.31 -12.86 -1.78
N GLY A 118 -8.43 -12.19 -2.07
CA GLY A 118 -9.61 -12.85 -2.63
C GLY A 118 -9.60 -12.98 -4.16
N PHE A 119 -8.90 -12.07 -4.84
CA PHE A 119 -9.05 -11.94 -6.30
C PHE A 119 -7.75 -11.97 -7.10
N LEU A 120 -6.59 -11.73 -6.49
CA LEU A 120 -5.32 -11.69 -7.21
C LEU A 120 -4.35 -12.79 -6.77
N LYS A 121 -4.15 -12.95 -5.48
CA LYS A 121 -3.15 -13.84 -4.93
C LYS A 121 -3.40 -15.30 -5.29
N GLY A 122 -2.42 -15.94 -5.95
CA GLY A 122 -2.47 -17.35 -6.32
C GLY A 122 -3.32 -17.65 -7.55
N LYS A 123 -3.84 -16.64 -8.25
CA LYS A 123 -4.46 -16.80 -9.56
C LYS A 123 -3.41 -16.80 -10.66
N GLU A 124 -3.73 -17.46 -11.77
CA GLU A 124 -2.99 -17.28 -13.01
C GLU A 124 -3.41 -15.96 -13.69
N LEU A 125 -2.51 -15.34 -14.43
CA LEU A 125 -2.78 -14.06 -15.09
C LEU A 125 -3.99 -14.12 -16.04
N ASN A 126 -4.19 -15.23 -16.74
CA ASN A 126 -5.29 -15.47 -17.68
C ASN A 126 -6.67 -15.62 -17.01
N GLU A 127 -6.70 -15.81 -15.69
CA GLU A 127 -7.96 -15.84 -14.91
C GLU A 127 -8.48 -14.42 -14.58
N LEU A 128 -7.66 -13.40 -14.79
CA LEU A 128 -8.05 -12.01 -14.58
C LEU A 128 -8.78 -11.51 -15.84
N ASP A 129 -10.10 -11.55 -15.82
CA ASP A 129 -10.89 -10.95 -16.89
C ASP A 129 -10.71 -9.42 -16.94
N ARG A 130 -11.32 -8.77 -17.92
CA ARG A 130 -11.23 -7.32 -18.12
C ARG A 130 -11.69 -6.52 -16.91
N ASP A 131 -12.78 -6.94 -16.28
CA ASP A 131 -13.39 -6.19 -15.19
C ASP A 131 -12.58 -6.32 -13.90
N LEU A 132 -12.07 -7.50 -13.63
CA LEU A 132 -11.15 -7.75 -12.51
C LEU A 132 -9.82 -7.01 -12.69
N MET A 133 -9.26 -7.03 -13.91
CA MET A 133 -8.06 -6.26 -14.25
C MET A 133 -8.31 -4.76 -14.09
N LEU A 134 -9.42 -4.24 -14.59
CA LEU A 134 -9.79 -2.82 -14.45
C LEU A 134 -9.94 -2.43 -12.98
N HIS A 135 -10.65 -3.24 -12.20
CA HIS A 135 -10.86 -2.96 -10.77
C HIS A 135 -9.55 -2.99 -9.99
N SER A 136 -8.64 -3.93 -10.29
CA SER A 136 -7.31 -3.94 -9.67
C SER A 136 -6.54 -2.64 -9.96
N LYS A 137 -6.61 -2.13 -11.19
CA LYS A 137 -5.98 -0.84 -11.54
C LYS A 137 -6.67 0.34 -10.84
N GLN A 138 -7.98 0.33 -10.67
CA GLN A 138 -8.73 1.36 -9.93
C GLN A 138 -8.41 1.37 -8.43
N LEU A 139 -8.06 0.23 -7.85
CA LEU A 139 -7.55 0.12 -6.48
C LEU A 139 -6.06 0.49 -6.35
N GLY A 140 -5.39 0.79 -7.47
CA GLY A 140 -4.02 1.27 -7.48
C GLY A 140 -2.93 0.18 -7.55
N PHE A 141 -3.29 -1.09 -7.79
CA PHE A 141 -2.29 -2.14 -7.99
C PHE A 141 -1.42 -1.84 -9.21
N SER A 142 -0.10 -1.86 -9.07
CA SER A 142 0.83 -1.71 -10.18
C SER A 142 0.90 -3.00 -11.01
N ASP A 143 1.38 -2.90 -12.26
CA ASP A 143 1.58 -4.10 -13.08
C ASP A 143 2.62 -5.02 -12.43
N GLN A 144 3.64 -4.45 -11.77
CA GLN A 144 4.63 -5.21 -11.01
C GLN A 144 4.02 -5.97 -9.82
N GLN A 145 3.13 -5.32 -9.06
CA GLN A 145 2.46 -5.94 -7.93
C GLN A 145 1.51 -7.07 -8.38
N ILE A 146 0.79 -6.87 -9.49
CA ILE A 146 -0.04 -7.92 -10.10
C ILE A 146 0.84 -9.09 -10.53
N ALA A 147 2.00 -8.83 -11.16
CA ALA A 147 2.94 -9.87 -11.59
C ALA A 147 3.40 -10.73 -10.40
N GLN A 148 3.77 -10.10 -9.29
CA GLN A 148 4.14 -10.83 -8.07
C GLN A 148 3.00 -11.69 -7.50
N LEU A 149 1.78 -11.17 -7.50
CA LEU A 149 0.61 -11.86 -6.95
C LEU A 149 0.13 -13.03 -7.84
N THR A 150 0.35 -12.93 -9.15
CA THR A 150 -0.04 -13.95 -10.14
C THR A 150 1.13 -14.83 -10.59
N ASN A 151 2.31 -14.67 -9.96
CA ASN A 151 3.54 -15.38 -10.35
C ASN A 151 3.84 -15.29 -11.84
N SER A 152 3.69 -14.09 -12.42
CA SER A 152 3.93 -13.78 -13.84
C SER A 152 5.00 -12.69 -13.99
N ASP A 153 5.37 -12.37 -15.24
CA ASP A 153 6.32 -11.30 -15.55
C ASP A 153 5.61 -9.94 -15.69
N PHE A 154 6.31 -8.87 -15.33
CA PHE A 154 5.82 -7.49 -15.47
C PHE A 154 5.38 -7.15 -16.91
N PHE A 155 6.17 -7.58 -17.91
CA PHE A 155 5.85 -7.27 -19.31
C PHE A 155 4.67 -8.09 -19.81
N GLU A 156 4.49 -9.31 -19.30
CA GLU A 156 3.33 -10.15 -19.56
C GLU A 156 2.06 -9.50 -19.02
N VAL A 157 2.06 -9.05 -17.76
CA VAL A 157 0.92 -8.33 -17.17
C VAL A 157 0.61 -7.07 -17.97
N ARG A 158 1.63 -6.29 -18.33
CA ARG A 158 1.45 -5.06 -19.12
C ARG A 158 0.85 -5.33 -20.50
N LYS A 159 1.31 -6.39 -21.19
CA LYS A 159 0.75 -6.81 -22.47
C LYS A 159 -0.69 -7.26 -22.30
N TYR A 160 -0.93 -8.20 -21.40
CA TYR A 160 -2.25 -8.76 -21.13
C TYR A 160 -3.29 -7.68 -20.80
N ARG A 161 -2.94 -6.74 -19.92
CA ARG A 161 -3.79 -5.60 -19.57
C ARG A 161 -4.16 -4.75 -20.81
N LYS A 162 -3.20 -4.51 -21.72
CA LYS A 162 -3.46 -3.77 -22.97
C LYS A 162 -4.35 -4.55 -23.92
N ASP A 163 -4.14 -5.85 -24.03
CA ASP A 163 -4.97 -6.75 -24.87
C ASP A 163 -6.43 -6.77 -24.38
N LEU A 164 -6.64 -6.64 -23.07
CA LEU A 164 -7.96 -6.43 -22.46
C LEU A 164 -8.50 -5.00 -22.61
N ASN A 165 -7.79 -4.10 -23.31
CA ASN A 165 -8.14 -2.69 -23.45
C ASN A 165 -8.26 -1.94 -22.11
N VAL A 166 -7.47 -2.32 -21.11
CA VAL A 166 -7.34 -1.62 -19.82
C VAL A 166 -6.14 -0.69 -19.88
N ILE A 167 -6.39 0.54 -20.31
CA ILE A 167 -5.36 1.56 -20.61
C ILE A 167 -5.51 2.72 -19.61
N PRO A 168 -4.40 3.28 -19.08
CA PRO A 168 -4.46 4.45 -18.22
C PRO A 168 -4.91 5.69 -18.98
N ILE A 169 -5.70 6.53 -18.33
CA ILE A 169 -6.13 7.82 -18.84
C ILE A 169 -5.46 8.90 -17.99
N PHE A 170 -4.72 9.80 -18.60
CA PHE A 170 -4.15 10.96 -17.94
C PHE A 170 -5.14 12.11 -17.95
N LYS A 171 -5.29 12.76 -16.81
CA LYS A 171 -6.14 13.94 -16.66
C LYS A 171 -5.37 15.03 -15.95
N THR A 172 -5.64 16.27 -16.32
CA THR A 172 -5.21 17.43 -15.54
C THR A 172 -6.02 17.45 -14.23
N VAL A 173 -5.33 17.65 -13.12
CA VAL A 173 -5.96 17.81 -11.79
C VAL A 173 -5.64 19.21 -11.31
N ASP A 174 -6.69 19.98 -11.06
CA ASP A 174 -6.56 21.26 -10.37
C ASP A 174 -6.30 21.01 -8.88
N THR A 175 -5.11 21.39 -8.42
CA THR A 175 -4.71 21.22 -7.03
C THR A 175 -5.14 22.39 -6.13
N CYS A 176 -5.69 23.44 -6.72
CA CYS A 176 -6.19 24.62 -6.02
C CYS A 176 -7.70 24.55 -5.72
N ALA A 177 -8.29 23.35 -5.80
CA ALA A 177 -9.71 23.09 -5.52
C ALA A 177 -10.67 23.89 -6.43
N ALA A 178 -10.29 24.11 -7.69
CA ALA A 178 -11.07 24.85 -8.68
C ALA A 178 -11.43 26.28 -8.21
N GLU A 179 -10.49 27.01 -7.69
CA GLU A 179 -10.66 28.41 -7.30
C GLU A 179 -10.82 29.36 -8.50
N PHE A 180 -10.85 28.83 -9.70
CA PHE A 180 -10.99 29.57 -10.98
C PHE A 180 -12.19 29.09 -11.79
#